data_39da0f4380ca94557e0a702786884e23
#
_entry.id   39da0f4380ca94557e0a702786884e23
#
_cell.length_a   1.000
_cell.length_b   1.000
_cell.length_c   1.000
_cell.angle_alpha   90.00
_cell.angle_beta   90.00
_cell.angle_gamma   90.00
#
_symmetry.space_group_name_H-M   'P 1'
#
loop_
_entity.id
_entity.type
_entity.pdbx_description
1 polymer ?
#
loop_
_entity_poly.entity_id
_entity_poly.type
_entity_poly.pdbx_seq_one_letter_code
_entity_poly.pdbx_strand_id
1 'polypeptide(L)'
;MSGTSVPAGSSLALTQQSVALSAQLTRAPGNLNALMGPAPKQSDAERMLKRQSDPAMPLVRITDLSTDPKGDKVTVDAFDVVGGKPIMGDRNAEGMGKRLSSSQFSMLIDLATFNVDAGGKMSRQRTRWDLRRIAKTAALDYFKRLRWQRAIVQLFGARGHQVGSSWDIPLATDQDFTEIMINVNAAGTNVQCPTYNRHYVINGTGLTRGGLQLGSLATSDKWKLSNLDNLALILEAMETKIPPPRFYGDEQATDAPLKGVLMMPPGSYNDLITDMTSGSNLRAFQSAVEQRQKWAKDTAIFRGECGIWRGILVKKMEHTIRFDASGSFQYIAVANRLTETESTGTVPALSGTHHAERSVLLGGQALACAEGASNSGEVASIIENTYNAGRNYEYITEFMGGEKKFRFAFPNANGDSEPTDNGVMVIDAASPDVAA
;
A
#
# COMPACT_ATOMS: atom_id res chain seq x y z
N MET A 1 31.52 -10.80 -13.04
CA MET A 1 30.11 -11.25 -12.95
C MET A 1 30.11 -12.69 -12.46
N SER A 2 29.55 -12.92 -11.29
CA SER A 2 29.39 -14.27 -10.71
C SER A 2 28.12 -14.89 -11.29
N GLY A 3 28.28 -15.77 -12.30
CA GLY A 3 27.14 -16.50 -12.83
C GLY A 3 26.67 -17.62 -11.91
N THR A 4 25.39 -17.96 -11.96
CA THR A 4 24.83 -19.11 -11.23
C THR A 4 25.52 -20.40 -11.68
N SER A 5 26.14 -21.12 -10.77
CA SER A 5 26.80 -22.38 -11.05
C SER A 5 26.32 -23.50 -10.17
N VAL A 6 26.14 -24.67 -10.76
CA VAL A 6 25.85 -25.92 -10.03
C VAL A 6 27.13 -26.76 -10.02
N PRO A 7 27.90 -26.78 -8.91
CA PRO A 7 29.13 -27.56 -8.84
C PRO A 7 28.87 -29.06 -8.91
N ALA A 8 29.85 -29.80 -9.39
CA ALA A 8 29.76 -31.27 -9.43
C ALA A 8 29.67 -31.82 -8.01
N GLY A 9 28.71 -32.72 -7.77
CA GLY A 9 28.49 -33.33 -6.44
C GLY A 9 27.67 -32.50 -5.48
N SER A 10 27.13 -31.34 -5.89
CA SER A 10 26.19 -30.57 -5.05
C SER A 10 24.85 -31.30 -4.86
N SER A 11 24.14 -31.04 -3.78
CA SER A 11 22.81 -31.61 -3.53
C SER A 11 21.82 -31.31 -4.65
N LEU A 12 21.95 -30.13 -5.30
CA LEU A 12 21.13 -29.74 -6.43
C LEU A 12 21.41 -30.58 -7.71
N ALA A 13 22.64 -31.10 -7.86
CA ALA A 13 23.03 -31.93 -8.98
C ALA A 13 22.64 -33.41 -8.78
N LEU A 14 22.65 -33.88 -7.56
CA LEU A 14 22.55 -35.33 -7.23
C LEU A 14 21.19 -35.74 -6.67
N THR A 15 20.44 -34.85 -6.02
CA THR A 15 19.20 -35.21 -5.34
C THR A 15 17.96 -34.87 -6.16
N GLN A 16 16.96 -35.74 -6.07
CA GLN A 16 15.61 -35.43 -6.46
C GLN A 16 15.05 -34.41 -5.46
N GLN A 17 15.17 -33.13 -5.76
CA GLN A 17 14.50 -32.13 -4.97
C GLN A 17 12.99 -32.23 -5.20
N SER A 18 12.25 -32.33 -4.11
CA SER A 18 10.80 -32.29 -4.13
C SER A 18 10.29 -30.94 -4.65
N VAL A 19 9.11 -30.94 -5.21
CA VAL A 19 8.37 -29.78 -5.75
C VAL A 19 8.20 -28.63 -4.74
N ALA A 20 8.57 -28.85 -3.47
CA ALA A 20 8.48 -27.87 -2.40
C ALA A 20 9.27 -26.56 -2.64
N LEU A 21 10.39 -26.61 -3.36
CA LEU A 21 11.17 -25.41 -3.65
C LEU A 21 10.44 -24.47 -4.62
N SER A 22 9.74 -25.03 -5.60
CA SER A 22 8.93 -24.22 -6.53
C SER A 22 7.71 -23.61 -5.83
N ALA A 23 7.16 -24.30 -4.82
CA ALA A 23 6.03 -23.78 -4.05
C ALA A 23 6.40 -22.60 -3.13
N GLN A 24 7.65 -22.50 -2.67
CA GLN A 24 8.13 -21.32 -1.93
C GLN A 24 8.34 -20.12 -2.84
N LEU A 25 8.73 -20.33 -4.09
CA LEU A 25 8.89 -19.27 -5.09
C LEU A 25 7.55 -18.77 -5.66
N THR A 26 6.50 -19.58 -5.57
CA THR A 26 5.16 -19.26 -6.11
C THR A 26 4.19 -18.68 -5.09
N ARG A 27 4.62 -18.33 -3.87
CA ARG A 27 3.76 -17.60 -2.94
C ARG A 27 3.40 -16.26 -3.56
N ALA A 28 2.17 -16.20 -4.08
CA ALA A 28 1.63 -14.98 -4.64
C ALA A 28 1.56 -13.90 -3.53
N PRO A 29 2.31 -12.81 -3.67
CA PRO A 29 2.31 -11.80 -2.65
C PRO A 29 1.03 -10.97 -2.72
N GLY A 30 0.34 -10.89 -1.61
CA GLY A 30 -0.58 -9.84 -1.28
C GLY A 30 -1.86 -9.71 -2.14
N ASN A 31 -2.74 -8.87 -1.67
CA ASN A 31 -4.05 -8.62 -2.27
C ASN A 31 -4.07 -7.40 -3.21
N LEU A 32 -2.94 -7.02 -3.79
CA LEU A 32 -2.82 -5.83 -4.64
C LEU A 32 -3.86 -5.83 -5.77
N ASN A 33 -4.02 -6.98 -6.44
CA ASN A 33 -4.98 -7.11 -7.54
C ASN A 33 -6.45 -7.02 -7.08
N ALA A 34 -6.74 -7.41 -5.83
CA ALA A 34 -8.08 -7.27 -5.27
C ALA A 34 -8.41 -5.84 -4.85
N LEU A 35 -7.39 -5.05 -4.55
CA LEU A 35 -7.52 -3.62 -4.20
C LEU A 35 -7.47 -2.71 -5.42
N MET A 36 -7.05 -3.23 -6.57
CA MET A 36 -6.89 -2.48 -7.81
C MET A 36 -7.99 -2.86 -8.81
N GLY A 37 -8.65 -1.88 -9.36
CA GLY A 37 -9.64 -2.08 -10.41
C GLY A 37 -9.02 -2.58 -11.72
N PRO A 38 -9.83 -3.10 -12.66
CA PRO A 38 -9.37 -3.48 -13.97
C PRO A 38 -8.80 -2.26 -14.70
N ALA A 39 -7.89 -2.51 -15.65
CA ALA A 39 -7.41 -1.44 -16.52
C ALA A 39 -8.58 -0.79 -17.28
N PRO A 40 -8.57 0.53 -17.50
CA PRO A 40 -9.62 1.20 -18.23
C PRO A 40 -9.77 0.58 -19.62
N LYS A 41 -10.99 0.27 -20.01
CA LYS A 41 -11.29 -0.24 -21.36
C LYS A 41 -11.05 0.91 -22.34
N GLN A 42 -10.18 0.70 -23.30
CA GLN A 42 -9.80 1.71 -24.29
C GLN A 42 -10.61 1.52 -25.57
N SER A 43 -11.74 2.22 -25.70
CA SER A 43 -12.26 2.59 -27.03
C SER A 43 -11.56 3.88 -27.47
N ASP A 44 -11.40 4.09 -28.78
CA ASP A 44 -10.66 5.25 -29.31
C ASP A 44 -11.24 6.61 -28.87
N ALA A 45 -12.53 6.69 -28.62
CA ALA A 45 -13.18 7.89 -28.07
C ALA A 45 -13.00 8.06 -26.56
N GLU A 46 -12.79 6.97 -25.80
CA GLU A 46 -12.58 6.99 -24.36
C GLU A 46 -11.11 7.15 -23.98
N ARG A 47 -10.18 6.93 -24.90
CA ARG A 47 -8.73 7.12 -24.70
C ARG A 47 -8.37 8.52 -24.22
N MET A 48 -9.11 9.54 -24.66
CA MET A 48 -8.87 10.92 -24.25
C MET A 48 -9.47 11.27 -22.88
N LEU A 49 -10.47 10.52 -22.41
CA LEU A 49 -11.26 10.87 -21.23
C LEU A 49 -11.02 9.98 -20.01
N LYS A 50 -10.57 8.73 -20.19
CA LYS A 50 -10.41 7.75 -19.09
C LYS A 50 -9.03 7.08 -19.12
N ARG A 51 -8.04 7.81 -18.66
CA ARG A 51 -6.68 7.27 -18.50
C ARG A 51 -6.43 6.67 -17.11
N GLN A 52 -7.45 6.58 -16.29
CA GLN A 52 -7.41 6.06 -14.94
C GLN A 52 -8.39 4.91 -14.77
N SER A 53 -8.06 3.93 -13.92
CA SER A 53 -9.03 2.95 -13.45
C SER A 53 -10.08 3.63 -12.55
N ASP A 54 -11.09 2.87 -12.10
CA ASP A 54 -12.12 3.41 -11.21
C ASP A 54 -11.50 4.09 -9.98
N PRO A 55 -11.69 5.40 -9.78
CA PRO A 55 -11.17 6.12 -8.63
C PRO A 55 -11.81 5.71 -7.31
N ALA A 56 -12.91 4.97 -7.33
CA ALA A 56 -13.51 4.42 -6.12
C ALA A 56 -12.74 3.21 -5.56
N MET A 57 -11.83 2.62 -6.35
CA MET A 57 -10.94 1.56 -5.85
C MET A 57 -9.80 2.16 -5.01
N PRO A 58 -9.30 1.44 -3.98
CA PRO A 58 -8.19 1.91 -3.16
C PRO A 58 -6.91 2.19 -3.97
N LEU A 59 -6.57 1.31 -4.90
CA LEU A 59 -5.42 1.48 -5.78
C LEU A 59 -5.90 1.85 -7.18
N VAL A 60 -5.47 3.00 -7.65
CA VAL A 60 -5.84 3.54 -8.96
C VAL A 60 -4.69 3.35 -9.94
N ARG A 61 -4.95 2.62 -11.02
CA ARG A 61 -4.00 2.49 -12.13
C ARG A 61 -4.08 3.72 -13.04
N ILE A 62 -2.93 4.30 -13.35
CA ILE A 62 -2.82 5.42 -14.27
C ILE A 62 -2.01 4.94 -15.47
N THR A 63 -2.64 4.93 -16.64
CA THR A 63 -2.08 4.39 -17.88
C THR A 63 -1.72 5.47 -18.90
N ASP A 64 -1.61 6.71 -18.50
CA ASP A 64 -1.31 7.84 -19.37
C ASP A 64 -0.01 7.63 -20.13
N LEU A 65 1.07 7.35 -19.42
CA LEU A 65 2.40 7.17 -20.00
C LEU A 65 2.57 5.83 -20.71
N SER A 66 1.72 4.84 -20.44
CA SER A 66 1.71 3.58 -21.20
C SER A 66 0.94 3.72 -22.52
N THR A 67 0.04 4.67 -22.61
CA THR A 67 -0.75 4.94 -23.83
C THR A 67 -0.05 5.92 -24.77
N ASP A 68 0.56 6.98 -24.21
CA ASP A 68 1.38 7.95 -24.95
C ASP A 68 2.74 8.07 -24.23
N PRO A 69 3.75 7.27 -24.63
CA PRO A 69 5.01 7.15 -23.90
C PRO A 69 5.89 8.39 -24.11
N LYS A 70 5.53 9.49 -23.47
CA LYS A 70 6.27 10.75 -23.48
C LYS A 70 6.35 11.31 -22.07
N GLY A 71 7.59 11.45 -21.59
CA GLY A 71 7.88 11.99 -20.26
C GLY A 71 7.89 10.93 -19.15
N ASP A 72 8.25 11.36 -17.97
CA ASP A 72 8.45 10.56 -16.76
C ASP A 72 7.52 10.96 -15.61
N LYS A 73 6.73 12.02 -15.81
CA LYS A 73 5.89 12.63 -14.79
C LYS A 73 4.41 12.53 -15.16
N VAL A 74 3.61 12.02 -14.24
CA VAL A 74 2.15 12.03 -14.31
C VAL A 74 1.61 13.10 -13.38
N THR A 75 0.63 13.87 -13.86
CA THR A 75 -0.08 14.88 -13.06
C THR A 75 -1.58 14.61 -13.08
N VAL A 76 -2.21 14.74 -11.91
CA VAL A 76 -3.65 14.59 -11.73
C VAL A 76 -4.18 15.83 -11.03
N ASP A 77 -5.13 16.50 -11.66
CA ASP A 77 -5.77 17.68 -11.09
C ASP A 77 -7.06 17.26 -10.36
N ALA A 78 -7.25 17.83 -9.18
CA ALA A 78 -8.46 17.66 -8.40
C ALA A 78 -9.09 19.00 -8.11
N PHE A 79 -10.41 19.04 -8.13
CA PHE A 79 -11.20 20.23 -7.82
C PHE A 79 -12.00 19.99 -6.55
N ASP A 80 -12.03 21.00 -5.69
CA ASP A 80 -12.82 20.96 -4.47
C ASP A 80 -14.31 21.14 -4.75
N VAL A 81 -15.13 20.62 -3.85
CA VAL A 81 -16.58 20.79 -3.92
C VAL A 81 -16.94 22.21 -3.52
N VAL A 82 -17.57 22.94 -4.42
CA VAL A 82 -18.03 24.30 -4.13
C VAL A 82 -19.19 24.25 -3.14
N GLY A 83 -18.92 24.73 -1.92
CA GLY A 83 -19.91 24.89 -0.86
C GLY A 83 -20.41 26.33 -0.75
N GLY A 84 -21.58 26.52 -0.16
CA GLY A 84 -22.10 27.87 0.13
C GLY A 84 -23.61 27.91 0.29
N LYS A 85 -24.12 29.05 0.73
CA LYS A 85 -25.58 29.26 0.84
C LYS A 85 -26.14 29.68 -0.52
N PRO A 86 -27.26 29.12 -0.96
CA PRO A 86 -27.93 29.57 -2.17
C PRO A 86 -28.46 31.00 -1.98
N ILE A 87 -28.55 31.72 -3.08
CA ILE A 87 -29.19 33.05 -3.09
C ILE A 87 -30.68 32.80 -3.29
N MET A 88 -31.50 33.27 -2.35
CA MET A 88 -32.94 33.05 -2.33
C MET A 88 -33.68 34.29 -2.74
N GLY A 89 -34.80 34.10 -3.51
CA GLY A 89 -35.69 35.17 -3.97
C GLY A 89 -35.06 36.10 -5.02
N ASP A 90 -35.57 37.30 -5.15
CA ASP A 90 -35.17 38.27 -6.18
C ASP A 90 -33.87 39.04 -5.84
N ARG A 91 -32.98 38.45 -5.02
CA ARG A 91 -31.71 39.05 -4.69
C ARG A 91 -30.75 39.01 -5.88
N ASN A 92 -30.00 40.07 -6.06
CA ASN A 92 -28.99 40.13 -7.12
C ASN A 92 -27.91 39.05 -6.89
N ALA A 93 -27.68 38.20 -7.88
CA ALA A 93 -26.69 37.15 -7.87
C ALA A 93 -25.35 37.54 -8.51
N GLU A 94 -25.30 38.71 -9.18
CA GLU A 94 -24.09 39.18 -9.84
C GLU A 94 -22.98 39.45 -8.82
N GLY A 95 -21.76 38.95 -9.10
CA GLY A 95 -20.61 39.10 -8.24
C GLY A 95 -20.56 38.18 -7.02
N MET A 96 -21.59 37.35 -6.80
CA MET A 96 -21.64 36.41 -5.68
C MET A 96 -21.07 34.99 -5.99
N GLY A 97 -20.42 34.85 -7.14
CA GLY A 97 -19.83 33.60 -7.59
C GLY A 97 -18.74 33.12 -6.59
N LYS A 98 -18.78 31.86 -6.22
CA LYS A 98 -17.73 31.21 -5.41
C LYS A 98 -16.56 30.83 -6.30
N ARG A 99 -15.34 30.97 -5.77
CA ARG A 99 -14.14 30.51 -6.45
C ARG A 99 -14.06 28.99 -6.40
N LEU A 100 -13.66 28.38 -7.51
CA LEU A 100 -13.29 26.98 -7.57
C LEU A 100 -11.87 26.81 -7.10
N SER A 101 -11.65 25.96 -6.10
CA SER A 101 -10.32 25.60 -5.63
C SER A 101 -9.85 24.35 -6.39
N SER A 102 -8.57 24.35 -6.77
CA SER A 102 -7.93 23.22 -7.43
C SER A 102 -6.64 22.85 -6.71
N SER A 103 -6.32 21.56 -6.71
CA SER A 103 -5.07 21.04 -6.21
C SER A 103 -4.51 20.05 -7.23
N GLN A 104 -3.19 20.03 -7.36
CA GLN A 104 -2.48 19.16 -8.31
C GLN A 104 -1.66 18.12 -7.57
N PHE A 105 -1.86 16.87 -7.93
CA PHE A 105 -1.03 15.75 -7.53
C PHE A 105 -0.05 15.41 -8.65
N SER A 106 1.20 15.12 -8.31
CA SER A 106 2.20 14.70 -9.30
C SER A 106 3.02 13.52 -8.78
N MET A 107 3.39 12.62 -9.70
CA MET A 107 4.26 11.48 -9.42
C MET A 107 5.19 11.19 -10.59
N LEU A 108 6.30 10.54 -10.29
CA LEU A 108 7.30 10.10 -11.25
C LEU A 108 7.19 8.59 -11.47
N ILE A 109 7.59 8.14 -12.65
CA ILE A 109 7.81 6.73 -12.97
C ILE A 109 9.29 6.49 -13.24
N ASP A 110 9.74 5.26 -13.02
CA ASP A 110 11.12 4.83 -13.33
C ASP A 110 11.15 3.39 -13.80
N LEU A 111 12.28 3.00 -14.38
CA LEU A 111 12.54 1.66 -14.90
C LEU A 111 13.23 0.82 -13.81
N ALA A 112 12.61 -0.26 -13.40
CA ALA A 112 13.23 -1.26 -12.54
C ALA A 112 13.63 -2.47 -13.39
N THR A 113 14.89 -2.89 -13.27
CA THR A 113 15.45 -4.04 -14.01
C THR A 113 15.99 -5.06 -13.01
N PHE A 114 15.66 -6.32 -13.22
CA PHE A 114 16.16 -7.43 -12.41
C PHE A 114 16.65 -8.58 -13.28
N ASN A 115 17.88 -9.02 -13.03
CA ASN A 115 18.54 -10.04 -13.83
C ASN A 115 18.66 -11.36 -13.07
N VAL A 116 18.26 -12.44 -13.71
CA VAL A 116 18.40 -13.81 -13.18
C VAL A 116 19.23 -14.65 -14.14
N ASP A 117 20.37 -15.14 -13.69
CA ASP A 117 21.23 -16.04 -14.45
C ASP A 117 20.74 -17.50 -14.33
N ALA A 118 20.45 -18.12 -15.47
CA ALA A 118 20.05 -19.53 -15.56
C ALA A 118 21.26 -20.50 -15.64
N GLY A 119 22.49 -19.99 -15.53
CA GLY A 119 23.71 -20.77 -15.54
C GLY A 119 24.17 -21.28 -16.92
N GLY A 120 25.35 -21.83 -16.95
CA GLY A 120 26.01 -22.35 -18.15
C GLY A 120 25.49 -23.72 -18.59
N LYS A 121 25.90 -24.17 -19.81
CA LYS A 121 25.50 -25.46 -20.39
C LYS A 121 25.79 -26.65 -19.45
N MET A 122 26.96 -26.67 -18.80
CA MET A 122 27.34 -27.75 -17.89
C MET A 122 26.54 -27.75 -16.59
N SER A 123 26.24 -26.57 -16.04
CA SER A 123 25.38 -26.45 -14.85
C SER A 123 23.97 -26.97 -15.13
N ARG A 124 23.43 -26.67 -16.30
CA ARG A 124 22.11 -27.16 -16.74
C ARG A 124 22.10 -28.67 -17.03
N GLN A 125 23.18 -29.21 -17.59
CA GLN A 125 23.31 -30.65 -17.81
C GLN A 125 23.41 -31.46 -16.51
N ARG A 126 24.03 -30.90 -15.45
CA ARG A 126 24.19 -31.56 -14.15
C ARG A 126 22.92 -31.63 -13.34
N THR A 127 21.98 -30.75 -13.60
CA THR A 127 20.69 -30.74 -12.90
C THR A 127 19.58 -31.39 -13.73
N ARG A 128 18.66 -32.05 -13.07
CA ARG A 128 17.46 -32.63 -13.69
C ARG A 128 16.42 -31.55 -14.03
N TRP A 129 16.55 -30.35 -13.43
CA TRP A 129 15.60 -29.27 -13.56
C TRP A 129 15.89 -28.37 -14.75
N ASP A 130 14.84 -27.85 -15.38
CA ASP A 130 14.96 -26.80 -16.37
C ASP A 130 15.21 -25.45 -15.68
N LEU A 131 16.50 -25.12 -15.46
CA LEU A 131 16.91 -23.87 -14.82
C LEU A 131 16.44 -22.63 -15.58
N ARG A 132 16.27 -22.71 -16.91
CA ARG A 132 15.77 -21.58 -17.71
C ARG A 132 14.32 -21.25 -17.34
N ARG A 133 13.47 -22.28 -17.26
CA ARG A 133 12.06 -22.10 -16.87
C ARG A 133 11.93 -21.57 -15.44
N ILE A 134 12.74 -22.12 -14.53
CA ILE A 134 12.73 -21.68 -13.11
C ILE A 134 13.20 -20.25 -12.99
N ALA A 135 14.27 -19.84 -13.66
CA ALA A 135 14.79 -18.47 -13.65
C ALA A 135 13.75 -17.46 -14.14
N LYS A 136 13.05 -17.78 -15.25
CA LYS A 136 11.98 -16.92 -15.77
C LYS A 136 10.83 -16.74 -14.76
N THR A 137 10.38 -17.83 -14.13
CA THR A 137 9.30 -17.77 -13.13
C THR A 137 9.74 -16.99 -11.90
N ALA A 138 10.97 -17.21 -11.41
CA ALA A 138 11.51 -16.51 -10.26
C ALA A 138 11.62 -15.00 -10.49
N ALA A 139 12.02 -14.57 -11.68
CA ALA A 139 12.10 -13.15 -12.04
C ALA A 139 10.71 -12.49 -12.02
N LEU A 140 9.68 -13.16 -12.54
CA LEU A 140 8.31 -12.65 -12.51
C LEU A 140 7.76 -12.52 -11.09
N ASP A 141 8.02 -13.52 -10.25
CA ASP A 141 7.55 -13.52 -8.85
C ASP A 141 8.28 -12.46 -8.02
N TYR A 142 9.56 -12.20 -8.30
CA TYR A 142 10.29 -11.09 -7.71
C TYR A 142 9.60 -9.74 -7.97
N PHE A 143 9.24 -9.44 -9.23
CA PHE A 143 8.58 -8.16 -9.53
C PHE A 143 7.20 -8.02 -8.91
N LYS A 144 6.42 -9.08 -8.84
CA LYS A 144 5.12 -9.04 -8.14
C LYS A 144 5.31 -8.70 -6.66
N ARG A 145 6.30 -9.33 -6.01
CA ARG A 145 6.61 -9.10 -4.61
C ARG A 145 7.17 -7.70 -4.38
N LEU A 146 8.12 -7.24 -5.20
CA LEU A 146 8.68 -5.90 -5.13
C LEU A 146 7.59 -4.83 -5.24
N ARG A 147 6.71 -4.95 -6.23
CA ARG A 147 5.61 -4.02 -6.46
C ARG A 147 4.65 -3.96 -5.27
N TRP A 148 4.33 -5.10 -4.69
CA TRP A 148 3.51 -5.16 -3.47
C TRP A 148 4.18 -4.50 -2.28
N GLN A 149 5.46 -4.77 -2.06
CA GLN A 149 6.22 -4.17 -0.97
C GLN A 149 6.38 -2.66 -1.14
N ARG A 150 6.62 -2.18 -2.36
CA ARG A 150 6.64 -0.74 -2.68
C ARG A 150 5.30 -0.08 -2.33
N ALA A 151 4.19 -0.70 -2.71
CA ALA A 151 2.86 -0.19 -2.39
C ALA A 151 2.64 -0.13 -0.87
N ILE A 152 3.04 -1.15 -0.12
CA ILE A 152 2.95 -1.16 1.35
C ILE A 152 3.77 -0.03 1.96
N VAL A 153 5.04 0.11 1.60
CA VAL A 153 5.91 1.15 2.16
C VAL A 153 5.36 2.55 1.87
N GLN A 154 4.82 2.78 0.66
CA GLN A 154 4.19 4.05 0.31
C GLN A 154 2.90 4.30 1.11
N LEU A 155 2.06 3.28 1.32
CA LEU A 155 0.83 3.40 2.10
C LEU A 155 1.10 3.68 3.57
N PHE A 156 2.05 2.96 4.16
CA PHE A 156 2.45 3.18 5.56
C PHE A 156 3.11 4.54 5.75
N GLY A 157 3.82 5.03 4.73
CA GLY A 157 4.54 6.29 4.81
C GLY A 157 5.49 6.35 5.99
N ALA A 158 6.22 5.28 6.25
CA ALA A 158 7.06 5.14 7.41
C ALA A 158 8.35 4.39 7.10
N ARG A 159 9.39 4.74 7.84
CA ARG A 159 10.57 3.92 8.02
C ARG A 159 10.36 3.08 9.25
N GLY A 160 10.62 1.83 9.17
CA GLY A 160 10.50 0.95 10.30
C GLY A 160 11.26 -0.33 10.06
N HIS A 161 11.30 -1.19 11.05
CA HIS A 161 11.80 -2.53 10.87
C HIS A 161 10.81 -3.34 10.03
N GLN A 162 11.30 -3.89 8.94
CA GLN A 162 10.49 -4.71 8.04
C GLN A 162 10.34 -6.12 8.62
N VAL A 163 9.10 -6.52 8.88
CA VAL A 163 8.76 -7.81 9.49
C VAL A 163 7.79 -8.59 8.62
N GLY A 164 7.85 -9.89 8.68
CA GLY A 164 7.01 -10.80 7.91
C GLY A 164 7.82 -11.63 6.92
N SER A 165 7.24 -11.93 5.75
CA SER A 165 7.95 -12.63 4.67
C SER A 165 9.11 -11.78 4.14
N SER A 166 10.06 -12.43 3.47
CA SER A 166 11.29 -11.75 3.01
C SER A 166 11.01 -10.48 2.22
N TRP A 167 11.75 -9.43 2.55
CA TRP A 167 11.67 -8.13 1.90
C TRP A 167 12.77 -7.99 0.84
N ASP A 168 12.39 -7.50 -0.33
CA ASP A 168 13.32 -7.18 -1.44
C ASP A 168 13.69 -5.69 -1.43
N ILE A 169 12.89 -4.85 -0.77
CA ILE A 169 13.18 -3.44 -0.59
C ILE A 169 14.21 -3.30 0.53
N PRO A 170 15.33 -2.59 0.29
CA PRO A 170 16.31 -2.32 1.33
C PRO A 170 15.71 -1.45 2.44
N LEU A 171 16.35 -1.45 3.60
CA LEU A 171 15.98 -0.56 4.69
C LEU A 171 16.21 0.90 4.29
N ALA A 172 15.45 1.81 4.88
CA ALA A 172 15.53 3.24 4.57
C ALA A 172 16.91 3.88 4.85
N THR A 173 17.81 3.19 5.55
CA THR A 173 19.20 3.60 5.79
C THR A 173 20.16 3.21 4.67
N ASP A 174 19.75 2.32 3.78
CA ASP A 174 20.57 1.84 2.67
C ASP A 174 20.61 2.89 1.54
N GLN A 175 21.73 2.95 0.82
CA GLN A 175 21.93 3.93 -0.25
C GLN A 175 20.95 3.73 -1.42
N ASP A 176 20.63 2.48 -1.72
CA ASP A 176 19.77 2.11 -2.85
C ASP A 176 18.27 2.32 -2.56
N PHE A 177 17.92 2.69 -1.32
CA PHE A 177 16.53 2.84 -0.93
C PHE A 177 15.79 3.89 -1.76
N THR A 178 16.42 5.05 -2.00
CA THR A 178 15.82 6.16 -2.78
C THR A 178 15.62 5.82 -4.25
N GLU A 179 16.50 5.02 -4.84
CA GLU A 179 16.38 4.58 -6.23
C GLU A 179 15.23 3.58 -6.38
N ILE A 180 15.13 2.62 -5.46
CA ILE A 180 14.07 1.61 -5.47
C ILE A 180 12.72 2.21 -5.05
N MET A 181 12.72 3.16 -4.09
CA MET A 181 11.54 3.84 -3.59
C MET A 181 11.35 5.21 -4.24
N ILE A 182 11.15 5.23 -5.55
CA ILE A 182 10.80 6.44 -6.31
C ILE A 182 9.58 7.15 -5.67
N ASN A 183 9.50 8.47 -5.81
CA ASN A 183 8.52 9.36 -5.18
C ASN A 183 8.68 9.52 -3.65
N VAL A 184 9.87 9.27 -3.12
CA VAL A 184 10.25 9.69 -1.78
C VAL A 184 10.48 11.21 -1.72
N ASN A 185 10.51 11.79 -0.53
CA ASN A 185 10.74 13.21 -0.36
C ASN A 185 12.12 13.65 -0.90
N ALA A 186 12.19 14.90 -1.38
CA ALA A 186 13.41 15.51 -1.90
C ALA A 186 14.55 15.61 -0.87
N ALA A 187 14.28 15.50 0.41
CA ALA A 187 15.29 15.33 1.47
C ALA A 187 16.03 13.98 1.39
N GLY A 188 15.71 13.17 0.40
CA GLY A 188 16.51 12.05 -0.10
C GLY A 188 16.44 10.75 0.70
N THR A 189 15.82 10.75 1.87
CA THR A 189 15.94 9.61 2.78
C THR A 189 14.62 9.14 3.39
N ASN A 190 13.51 9.83 3.12
CA ASN A 190 12.25 9.58 3.77
C ASN A 190 11.14 9.17 2.80
N VAL A 191 10.39 8.15 3.15
CA VAL A 191 9.09 7.89 2.54
C VAL A 191 8.15 9.02 2.94
N GLN A 192 7.26 9.43 2.03
CA GLN A 192 6.29 10.48 2.30
C GLN A 192 5.39 10.09 3.49
N CYS A 193 5.56 10.76 4.62
CA CYS A 193 4.82 10.51 5.85
C CYS A 193 3.32 10.75 5.65
N PRO A 194 2.44 10.12 6.45
CA PRO A 194 1.03 10.46 6.49
C PRO A 194 0.84 11.92 6.92
N THR A 195 -0.18 12.58 6.38
CA THR A 195 -0.52 13.93 6.79
C THR A 195 -1.04 13.97 8.23
N TYR A 196 -0.91 15.10 8.91
CA TYR A 196 -1.28 15.27 10.32
C TYR A 196 -2.73 14.87 10.61
N ASN A 197 -3.65 15.18 9.73
CA ASN A 197 -5.07 14.87 9.86
C ASN A 197 -5.44 13.41 9.52
N ARG A 198 -4.50 12.63 9.00
CA ARG A 198 -4.64 11.21 8.62
C ARG A 198 -3.78 10.27 9.46
N HIS A 199 -3.16 10.77 10.50
CA HIS A 199 -2.30 10.00 11.38
C HIS A 199 -2.87 9.97 12.80
N TYR A 200 -3.17 8.79 13.30
CA TYR A 200 -3.73 8.54 14.63
C TYR A 200 -2.89 7.55 15.41
N VAL A 201 -2.91 7.71 16.73
CA VAL A 201 -2.26 6.80 17.68
C VAL A 201 -3.30 6.35 18.68
N ILE A 202 -3.34 5.06 19.02
CA ILE A 202 -4.22 4.53 20.04
C ILE A 202 -3.76 5.02 21.40
N ASN A 203 -4.73 5.50 22.21
CA ASN A 203 -4.52 5.87 23.59
C ASN A 203 -5.68 5.31 24.40
N GLY A 204 -5.43 4.19 25.08
CA GLY A 204 -6.46 3.45 25.82
C GLY A 204 -7.62 2.98 24.94
N THR A 205 -8.79 3.56 25.12
CA THR A 205 -9.99 3.27 24.31
C THR A 205 -10.20 4.28 23.19
N GLY A 206 -9.36 5.33 23.09
CA GLY A 206 -9.48 6.43 22.16
C GLY A 206 -8.43 6.41 21.05
N LEU A 207 -8.61 7.32 20.10
CA LEU A 207 -7.65 7.60 19.03
C LEU A 207 -7.25 9.07 19.11
N THR A 208 -5.94 9.33 19.26
CA THR A 208 -5.38 10.68 19.33
C THR A 208 -4.77 11.05 17.98
N ARG A 209 -5.09 12.25 17.47
CA ARG A 209 -4.59 12.75 16.20
C ARG A 209 -3.15 13.24 16.33
N GLY A 210 -2.35 12.99 15.29
CA GLY A 210 -0.99 13.48 15.15
C GLY A 210 0.05 12.39 15.42
N GLY A 211 0.95 12.21 14.44
CA GLY A 211 1.94 11.14 14.48
C GLY A 211 2.95 11.25 15.61
N LEU A 212 3.29 12.46 16.07
CA LEU A 212 4.22 12.65 17.17
C LEU A 212 3.69 12.12 18.52
N GLN A 213 2.39 11.84 18.61
CA GLN A 213 1.78 11.19 19.77
C GLN A 213 2.24 9.74 19.98
N LEU A 214 2.92 9.14 19.01
CA LEU A 214 3.52 7.81 19.18
C LEU A 214 4.45 7.75 20.38
N GLY A 215 5.13 8.83 20.72
CA GLY A 215 5.98 8.91 21.90
C GLY A 215 5.27 8.66 23.23
N SER A 216 3.95 8.80 23.27
CA SER A 216 3.12 8.53 24.47
C SER A 216 2.49 7.14 24.49
N LEU A 217 2.75 6.28 23.51
CA LEU A 217 2.18 4.94 23.42
C LEU A 217 2.62 4.07 24.60
N ALA A 218 1.66 3.42 25.24
CA ALA A 218 1.90 2.46 26.32
C ALA A 218 1.59 1.03 25.87
N THR A 219 2.12 0.05 26.56
CA THR A 219 1.87 -1.40 26.29
C THR A 219 0.40 -1.81 26.38
N SER A 220 -0.41 -1.00 27.08
CA SER A 220 -1.87 -1.22 27.20
C SER A 220 -2.66 -0.74 25.99
N ASP A 221 -2.05 0.07 25.11
CA ASP A 221 -2.69 0.74 23.98
C ASP A 221 -2.78 -0.17 22.76
N LYS A 222 -3.43 -1.32 22.98
CA LYS A 222 -3.67 -2.36 22.00
C LYS A 222 -4.98 -2.11 21.26
N TRP A 223 -5.11 -2.74 20.10
CA TRP A 223 -6.37 -2.74 19.37
C TRP A 223 -7.49 -3.40 20.18
N LYS A 224 -8.59 -2.69 20.31
CA LYS A 224 -9.85 -3.12 20.96
C LYS A 224 -11.03 -2.78 20.06
N LEU A 225 -12.17 -3.43 20.31
CA LEU A 225 -13.40 -3.15 19.58
C LEU A 225 -13.84 -1.67 19.75
N SER A 226 -13.64 -1.10 20.94
CA SER A 226 -13.92 0.31 21.22
C SER A 226 -13.13 1.28 20.33
N ASN A 227 -11.89 0.94 19.99
CA ASN A 227 -11.07 1.75 19.09
C ASN A 227 -11.61 1.70 17.65
N LEU A 228 -12.13 0.56 17.21
CA LEU A 228 -12.79 0.41 15.91
C LEU A 228 -14.11 1.21 15.86
N ASP A 229 -14.87 1.23 16.96
CA ASP A 229 -16.07 2.08 17.10
C ASP A 229 -15.73 3.56 17.01
N ASN A 230 -14.69 4.01 17.71
CA ASN A 230 -14.21 5.39 17.66
C ASN A 230 -13.70 5.75 16.27
N LEU A 231 -13.00 4.84 15.59
CA LEU A 231 -12.57 5.03 14.21
C LEU A 231 -13.76 5.27 13.27
N ALA A 232 -14.84 4.49 13.43
CA ALA A 232 -16.05 4.67 12.64
C ALA A 232 -16.70 6.05 12.86
N LEU A 233 -16.70 6.55 14.12
CA LEU A 233 -17.19 7.89 14.46
C LEU A 233 -16.29 8.99 13.89
N ILE A 234 -14.97 8.83 13.96
CA ILE A 234 -14.01 9.77 13.38
C ILE A 234 -14.24 9.90 11.88
N LEU A 235 -14.42 8.78 11.15
CA LEU A 235 -14.67 8.80 9.71
C LEU A 235 -15.96 9.55 9.33
N GLU A 236 -16.97 9.51 10.21
CA GLU A 236 -18.22 10.25 10.01
C GLU A 236 -18.07 11.74 10.33
N ALA A 237 -17.25 12.08 11.34
CA ALA A 237 -17.08 13.44 11.84
C ALA A 237 -16.00 14.26 11.09
N MET A 238 -15.20 13.64 10.23
CA MET A 238 -14.13 14.34 9.50
C MET A 238 -14.66 15.45 8.59
N GLU A 239 -13.98 16.57 8.59
CA GLU A 239 -14.22 17.70 7.67
C GLU A 239 -13.94 17.27 6.23
N THR A 240 -12.76 16.72 5.94
CA THR A 240 -12.42 16.13 4.65
C THR A 240 -12.64 14.63 4.74
N LYS A 241 -13.72 14.13 4.16
CA LYS A 241 -14.07 12.70 4.23
C LYS A 241 -13.15 11.84 3.37
N ILE A 242 -12.92 10.62 3.83
CA ILE A 242 -12.26 9.60 3.02
C ILE A 242 -13.29 9.07 2.02
N PRO A 243 -12.98 9.05 0.71
CA PRO A 243 -13.88 8.47 -0.27
C PRO A 243 -14.17 7.00 0.06
N PRO A 244 -15.43 6.55 0.05
CA PRO A 244 -15.76 5.15 0.32
C PRO A 244 -15.21 4.26 -0.81
N PRO A 245 -14.57 3.14 -0.50
CA PRO A 245 -14.08 2.22 -1.51
C PRO A 245 -15.24 1.46 -2.15
N ARG A 246 -15.21 1.28 -3.46
CA ARG A 246 -16.11 0.40 -4.21
C ARG A 246 -15.30 -0.78 -4.75
N PHE A 247 -15.83 -1.98 -4.57
CA PHE A 247 -15.26 -3.18 -5.17
C PHE A 247 -16.15 -3.64 -6.33
N TYR A 248 -15.51 -4.14 -7.36
CA TYR A 248 -16.19 -4.57 -8.57
C TYR A 248 -17.20 -5.69 -8.29
N GLY A 249 -18.41 -5.60 -8.87
CA GLY A 249 -19.47 -6.60 -8.76
C GLY A 249 -20.48 -6.36 -7.64
N ASP A 250 -20.33 -5.27 -6.88
CA ASP A 250 -21.24 -4.97 -5.78
C ASP A 250 -22.22 -3.85 -6.14
N GLU A 251 -23.37 -4.21 -6.70
CA GLU A 251 -24.46 -3.26 -7.00
C GLU A 251 -25.07 -2.71 -5.70
N GLN A 252 -25.04 -3.46 -4.60
CA GLN A 252 -25.56 -3.04 -3.29
C GLN A 252 -24.63 -2.05 -2.58
N ALA A 253 -23.37 -1.92 -2.98
CA ALA A 253 -22.44 -0.95 -2.44
C ALA A 253 -22.86 0.52 -2.65
N THR A 254 -23.86 0.77 -3.50
CA THR A 254 -24.41 2.11 -3.73
C THR A 254 -25.24 2.57 -2.54
N ASP A 255 -26.00 1.68 -1.92
CA ASP A 255 -26.90 2.02 -0.82
C ASP A 255 -26.24 1.99 0.56
N ALA A 256 -25.25 1.12 0.75
CA ALA A 256 -24.49 0.99 1.99
C ALA A 256 -22.99 0.80 1.72
N PRO A 257 -22.29 1.85 1.27
CA PRO A 257 -20.88 1.74 0.94
C PRO A 257 -20.04 1.40 2.17
N LEU A 258 -19.00 0.58 1.99
CA LEU A 258 -17.99 0.38 3.01
C LEU A 258 -17.31 1.73 3.30
N LYS A 259 -17.08 2.03 4.59
CA LYS A 259 -16.35 3.23 5.00
C LYS A 259 -14.87 3.15 4.68
N GLY A 260 -14.32 1.92 4.70
CA GLY A 260 -12.91 1.68 4.38
C GLY A 260 -12.50 0.23 4.58
N VAL A 261 -11.30 -0.08 4.14
CA VAL A 261 -10.64 -1.37 4.38
C VAL A 261 -9.48 -1.14 5.33
N LEU A 262 -9.58 -1.64 6.56
CA LEU A 262 -8.53 -1.56 7.55
C LEU A 262 -7.59 -2.77 7.41
N MET A 263 -6.39 -2.51 6.94
CA MET A 263 -5.33 -3.51 6.84
C MET A 263 -4.52 -3.50 8.13
N MET A 264 -4.50 -4.63 8.82
CA MET A 264 -3.87 -4.76 10.14
C MET A 264 -2.68 -5.73 10.10
N PRO A 265 -1.59 -5.40 10.80
CA PRO A 265 -0.53 -6.35 11.11
C PRO A 265 -1.06 -7.57 11.88
N PRO A 266 -0.36 -8.72 11.81
CA PRO A 266 -0.80 -9.94 12.49
C PRO A 266 -0.97 -9.81 13.99
N GLY A 267 -0.08 -9.09 14.66
CA GLY A 267 -0.14 -8.86 16.11
C GLY A 267 -1.36 -8.03 16.51
N SER A 268 -1.52 -6.89 15.87
CA SER A 268 -2.68 -5.99 16.07
C SER A 268 -4.02 -6.67 15.73
N TYR A 269 -4.04 -7.50 14.68
CA TYR A 269 -5.22 -8.28 14.31
C TYR A 269 -5.56 -9.32 15.39
N ASN A 270 -4.56 -10.03 15.94
CA ASN A 270 -4.76 -10.99 17.01
C ASN A 270 -5.28 -10.34 18.31
N ASP A 271 -4.76 -9.15 18.66
CA ASP A 271 -5.24 -8.38 19.82
C ASP A 271 -6.73 -8.01 19.66
N LEU A 272 -7.13 -7.54 18.48
CA LEU A 272 -8.53 -7.23 18.17
C LEU A 272 -9.43 -8.48 18.30
N ILE A 273 -9.02 -9.62 17.74
CA ILE A 273 -9.78 -10.87 17.84
C ILE A 273 -9.88 -11.32 19.29
N THR A 274 -8.80 -11.21 20.06
CA THR A 274 -8.80 -11.57 21.48
C THR A 274 -9.78 -10.70 22.29
N ASP A 275 -9.82 -9.39 22.02
CA ASP A 275 -10.77 -8.48 22.64
C ASP A 275 -12.22 -8.81 22.23
N MET A 276 -12.46 -9.09 20.95
CA MET A 276 -13.79 -9.44 20.42
C MET A 276 -14.29 -10.80 20.93
N THR A 277 -13.41 -11.74 21.21
CA THR A 277 -13.77 -13.08 21.72
C THR A 277 -13.88 -13.12 23.24
N SER A 278 -13.43 -12.06 23.95
CA SER A 278 -13.50 -11.97 25.39
C SER A 278 -14.87 -11.50 25.88
N GLY A 279 -15.51 -12.27 26.75
CA GLY A 279 -16.66 -11.85 27.55
C GLY A 279 -17.87 -11.33 26.77
N SER A 280 -18.20 -10.05 26.96
CA SER A 280 -19.40 -9.40 26.40
C SER A 280 -19.33 -9.12 24.90
N ASN A 281 -18.16 -9.19 24.29
CA ASN A 281 -17.95 -8.81 22.88
C ASN A 281 -18.18 -9.97 21.88
N LEU A 282 -18.44 -11.20 22.36
CA LEU A 282 -18.63 -12.38 21.52
C LEU A 282 -19.75 -12.21 20.47
N ARG A 283 -20.83 -11.49 20.81
CA ARG A 283 -21.90 -11.18 19.86
C ARG A 283 -21.45 -10.28 18.72
N ALA A 284 -20.53 -9.35 18.98
CA ALA A 284 -19.94 -8.49 17.97
C ALA A 284 -19.11 -9.32 16.97
N PHE A 285 -18.32 -10.27 17.45
CA PHE A 285 -17.58 -11.18 16.62
C PHE A 285 -18.49 -12.03 15.70
N GLN A 286 -19.55 -12.61 16.25
CA GLN A 286 -20.53 -13.37 15.49
C GLN A 286 -21.19 -12.52 14.39
N SER A 287 -21.62 -11.31 14.72
CA SER A 287 -22.18 -10.38 13.74
C SER A 287 -21.20 -10.00 12.62
N ALA A 288 -19.93 -9.78 12.94
CA ALA A 288 -18.88 -9.47 11.95
C ALA A 288 -18.65 -10.65 11.00
N VAL A 289 -18.68 -11.88 11.50
CA VAL A 289 -18.54 -13.10 10.68
C VAL A 289 -19.76 -13.31 9.78
N GLU A 290 -20.97 -13.10 10.29
CA GLU A 290 -22.20 -13.22 9.50
C GLU A 290 -22.27 -12.18 8.37
N GLN A 291 -21.90 -10.93 8.64
CA GLN A 291 -21.83 -9.90 7.63
C GLN A 291 -20.83 -10.26 6.53
N ARG A 292 -19.64 -10.77 6.91
CA ARG A 292 -18.66 -11.25 5.96
C ARG A 292 -19.22 -12.34 5.04
N GLN A 293 -19.95 -13.32 5.60
CA GLN A 293 -20.50 -14.42 4.80
C GLN A 293 -21.48 -13.96 3.74
N LYS A 294 -22.23 -12.92 4.00
CA LYS A 294 -23.14 -12.32 3.01
C LYS A 294 -22.41 -11.69 1.83
N TRP A 295 -21.22 -11.12 2.06
CA TRP A 295 -20.45 -10.34 1.06
C TRP A 295 -19.37 -11.17 0.36
N ALA A 296 -18.98 -12.32 0.94
CA ALA A 296 -17.81 -13.10 0.48
C ALA A 296 -18.02 -13.85 -0.83
N LYS A 297 -19.24 -13.95 -1.37
CA LYS A 297 -19.52 -14.82 -2.51
C LYS A 297 -18.84 -14.33 -3.79
N ASP A 298 -18.78 -13.03 -4.02
CA ASP A 298 -18.49 -12.47 -5.34
C ASP A 298 -17.18 -11.67 -5.44
N THR A 299 -16.57 -11.28 -4.32
CA THR A 299 -15.40 -10.39 -4.34
C THR A 299 -14.20 -10.98 -3.59
N ALA A 300 -13.03 -11.01 -4.26
CA ALA A 300 -11.80 -11.60 -3.74
C ALA A 300 -11.28 -10.93 -2.45
N ILE A 301 -11.60 -9.66 -2.22
CA ILE A 301 -11.16 -8.92 -1.03
C ILE A 301 -11.72 -9.50 0.27
N PHE A 302 -12.91 -10.11 0.23
CA PHE A 302 -13.55 -10.71 1.41
C PHE A 302 -13.09 -12.14 1.71
N ARG A 303 -12.12 -12.66 0.93
CA ARG A 303 -11.54 -13.99 1.18
C ARG A 303 -10.41 -13.89 2.21
N GLY A 304 -10.23 -14.95 2.98
CA GLY A 304 -9.20 -15.05 4.02
C GLY A 304 -9.66 -14.55 5.39
N GLU A 305 -8.71 -14.18 6.23
CA GLU A 305 -8.98 -13.68 7.59
C GLU A 305 -9.42 -12.21 7.52
N CYS A 306 -10.73 -11.99 7.55
CA CYS A 306 -11.33 -10.67 7.54
C CYS A 306 -12.69 -10.66 8.26
N GLY A 307 -13.13 -9.48 8.67
CA GLY A 307 -14.44 -9.24 9.28
C GLY A 307 -14.93 -7.84 8.97
N ILE A 308 -16.25 -7.62 9.01
CA ILE A 308 -16.84 -6.31 8.78
C ILE A 308 -17.49 -5.83 10.08
N TRP A 309 -17.11 -4.63 10.51
CA TRP A 309 -17.70 -3.97 11.67
C TRP A 309 -17.99 -2.48 11.36
N ARG A 310 -19.23 -2.05 11.58
CA ARG A 310 -19.69 -0.67 11.31
C ARG A 310 -19.31 -0.11 9.92
N GLY A 311 -19.30 -0.98 8.91
CA GLY A 311 -18.91 -0.61 7.56
C GLY A 311 -17.40 -0.55 7.30
N ILE A 312 -16.56 -0.95 8.26
CA ILE A 312 -15.12 -1.09 8.11
C ILE A 312 -14.80 -2.56 7.88
N LEU A 313 -14.18 -2.88 6.75
CA LEU A 313 -13.66 -4.22 6.50
C LEU A 313 -12.26 -4.33 7.13
N VAL A 314 -12.12 -5.18 8.13
CA VAL A 314 -10.83 -5.46 8.76
C VAL A 314 -10.19 -6.65 8.06
N LYS A 315 -8.94 -6.51 7.64
CA LYS A 315 -8.18 -7.54 6.93
C LYS A 315 -6.76 -7.66 7.47
N LYS A 316 -6.31 -8.91 7.68
CA LYS A 316 -4.93 -9.21 8.07
C LYS A 316 -3.96 -9.03 6.90
N MET A 317 -2.79 -8.46 7.18
CA MET A 317 -1.68 -8.34 6.23
C MET A 317 -0.57 -9.34 6.55
N GLU A 318 0.21 -9.70 5.51
CA GLU A 318 1.40 -10.55 5.67
C GLU A 318 2.68 -9.74 5.94
N HIS A 319 2.82 -8.57 5.30
CA HIS A 319 3.98 -7.71 5.43
C HIS A 319 3.65 -6.55 6.37
N THR A 320 4.50 -6.32 7.35
CA THR A 320 4.29 -5.28 8.35
C THR A 320 5.56 -4.46 8.57
N ILE A 321 5.36 -3.22 9.02
CA ILE A 321 6.43 -2.33 9.47
C ILE A 321 6.21 -2.07 10.95
N ARG A 322 7.22 -2.40 11.78
CA ARG A 322 7.18 -2.13 13.22
C ARG A 322 8.14 -1.00 13.56
N PHE A 323 7.83 -0.33 14.64
CA PHE A 323 8.70 0.68 15.24
C PHE A 323 9.15 0.17 16.60
N ASP A 324 10.45 0.16 16.81
CA ASP A 324 11.04 -0.17 18.09
C ASP A 324 12.03 0.92 18.56
N ALA A 325 12.34 0.91 19.84
CA ALA A 325 13.26 1.87 20.44
C ALA A 325 14.74 1.55 20.17
N SER A 326 15.06 0.48 19.46
CA SER A 326 16.45 0.00 19.28
C SER A 326 17.29 0.84 18.32
N GLY A 327 16.84 2.01 17.96
CA GLY A 327 17.70 3.12 17.53
C GLY A 327 18.11 3.18 16.05
N SER A 328 17.87 2.13 15.27
CA SER A 328 18.25 2.12 13.85
C SER A 328 17.17 2.69 12.94
N PHE A 329 15.94 2.83 13.42
CA PHE A 329 14.78 3.23 12.63
C PHE A 329 14.19 4.52 13.16
N GLN A 330 14.27 5.56 12.33
CA GLN A 330 13.67 6.84 12.68
C GLN A 330 12.17 6.81 12.42
N TYR A 331 11.41 7.15 13.44
CA TYR A 331 10.01 7.47 13.29
C TYR A 331 9.87 8.92 12.83
N ILE A 332 9.18 9.10 11.72
CA ILE A 332 8.96 10.41 11.12
C ILE A 332 7.47 10.67 10.98
N ALA A 333 7.03 11.84 11.37
CA ALA A 333 5.66 12.28 11.28
C ALA A 333 5.59 13.78 10.96
N VAL A 334 4.47 14.21 10.41
CA VAL A 334 4.16 15.62 10.23
C VAL A 334 3.66 16.19 11.56
N ALA A 335 4.37 17.20 12.07
CA ALA A 335 4.05 17.83 13.36
C ALA A 335 2.95 18.88 13.26
N ASN A 336 2.81 19.52 12.10
CA ASN A 336 1.91 20.65 11.90
C ASN A 336 0.85 20.32 10.83
N ARG A 337 -0.35 20.76 11.08
CA ARG A 337 -1.52 20.59 10.25
C ARG A 337 -1.42 21.29 8.88
N LEU A 338 -0.76 22.43 8.82
CA LEU A 338 -0.71 23.29 7.62
C LEU A 338 0.54 23.11 6.77
N THR A 339 1.52 22.35 7.26
CA THR A 339 2.79 22.15 6.57
C THR A 339 3.03 20.66 6.34
N GLU A 340 3.81 20.34 5.32
CA GLU A 340 4.30 18.99 5.09
C GLU A 340 5.69 18.75 5.71
N THR A 341 6.12 19.65 6.61
CA THR A 341 7.42 19.53 7.27
C THR A 341 7.44 18.34 8.19
N GLU A 342 8.33 17.42 7.89
CA GLU A 342 8.53 16.21 8.66
C GLU A 342 9.38 16.49 9.90
N SER A 343 9.01 15.88 11.00
CA SER A 343 9.75 15.92 12.26
C SER A 343 10.04 14.50 12.74
N THR A 344 11.23 14.32 13.30
CA THR A 344 11.60 13.05 13.92
C THR A 344 10.92 12.92 15.28
N GLY A 345 10.13 11.88 15.43
CA GLY A 345 9.53 11.49 16.71
C GLY A 345 10.39 10.46 17.45
N THR A 346 10.13 10.32 18.73
CA THR A 346 10.75 9.29 19.57
C THR A 346 9.84 8.07 19.62
N VAL A 347 10.37 6.89 19.31
CA VAL A 347 9.65 5.63 19.53
C VAL A 347 9.78 5.28 21.01
N PRO A 348 8.66 5.05 21.72
CA PRO A 348 8.73 4.69 23.14
C PRO A 348 9.36 3.31 23.31
N ALA A 349 10.17 3.15 24.34
CA ALA A 349 10.62 1.84 24.78
C ALA A 349 9.44 1.13 25.46
N LEU A 350 8.71 0.32 24.70
CA LEU A 350 7.64 -0.49 25.26
C LEU A 350 8.26 -1.65 26.07
N SER A 351 7.66 -1.92 27.25
CA SER A 351 8.24 -2.90 28.19
C SER A 351 8.17 -4.33 27.63
N GLY A 352 9.28 -5.04 27.74
CA GLY A 352 9.37 -6.47 27.50
C GLY A 352 9.23 -6.88 26.06
N THR A 353 8.13 -7.51 25.71
CA THR A 353 7.85 -8.17 24.44
C THR A 353 6.84 -7.38 23.61
N HIS A 354 6.87 -6.05 23.64
CA HIS A 354 5.95 -5.21 22.87
C HIS A 354 6.70 -4.24 21.97
N HIS A 355 6.11 -3.97 20.83
CA HIS A 355 6.57 -2.98 19.85
C HIS A 355 5.37 -2.17 19.32
N ALA A 356 5.63 -1.06 18.67
CA ALA A 356 4.61 -0.31 17.98
C ALA A 356 4.41 -0.85 16.56
N GLU A 357 3.17 -1.08 16.16
CA GLU A 357 2.78 -1.50 14.81
C GLU A 357 1.83 -0.49 14.18
N ARG A 358 1.91 -0.36 12.87
CA ARG A 358 1.07 0.52 12.08
C ARG A 358 0.03 -0.26 11.31
N SER A 359 -1.24 0.11 11.48
CA SER A 359 -2.37 -0.32 10.66
C SER A 359 -2.73 0.77 9.66
N VAL A 360 -3.25 0.41 8.50
CA VAL A 360 -3.63 1.35 7.45
C VAL A 360 -5.08 1.16 7.05
N LEU A 361 -5.87 2.24 7.13
CA LEU A 361 -7.21 2.28 6.58
C LEU A 361 -7.15 2.82 5.15
N LEU A 362 -7.72 2.07 4.22
CA LEU A 362 -7.81 2.40 2.81
C LEU A 362 -9.23 2.76 2.43
N GLY A 363 -9.41 3.93 1.88
CA GLY A 363 -10.61 4.35 1.16
C GLY A 363 -10.44 4.24 -0.34
N GLY A 364 -11.31 4.85 -1.11
CA GLY A 364 -11.11 5.05 -2.54
C GLY A 364 -9.95 6.01 -2.80
N GLN A 365 -9.29 5.85 -3.93
CA GLN A 365 -8.19 6.71 -4.37
C GLN A 365 -7.09 6.88 -3.30
N ALA A 366 -6.65 5.77 -2.71
CA ALA A 366 -5.62 5.78 -1.68
C ALA A 366 -4.21 5.87 -2.28
N LEU A 367 -3.90 5.05 -3.29
CA LEU A 367 -2.59 4.96 -3.91
C LEU A 367 -2.71 5.04 -5.42
N ALA A 368 -1.93 5.91 -6.03
CA ALA A 368 -1.72 5.96 -7.47
C ALA A 368 -0.62 4.95 -7.85
N CYS A 369 -0.91 4.14 -8.87
CA CYS A 369 0.02 3.22 -9.49
C CYS A 369 0.14 3.61 -10.97
N ALA A 370 1.15 4.41 -11.32
CA ALA A 370 1.39 4.78 -12.70
C ALA A 370 2.18 3.69 -13.41
N GLU A 371 1.82 3.44 -14.64
CA GLU A 371 2.47 2.48 -15.53
C GLU A 371 3.00 3.23 -16.75
N GLY A 372 4.30 3.10 -17.01
CA GLY A 372 4.93 3.55 -18.23
C GLY A 372 5.04 2.42 -19.24
N ALA A 373 5.31 2.73 -20.48
CA ALA A 373 5.62 1.74 -21.49
C ALA A 373 6.82 2.18 -22.32
N SER A 374 7.59 1.20 -22.78
CA SER A 374 8.60 1.44 -23.81
C SER A 374 7.94 1.73 -25.16
N ASN A 375 8.72 2.12 -26.16
CA ASN A 375 8.21 2.35 -27.52
C ASN A 375 7.45 1.16 -28.11
N SER A 376 7.60 -0.05 -27.56
CA SER A 376 6.83 -1.24 -27.92
C SER A 376 5.46 -1.33 -27.24
N GLY A 377 5.10 -0.40 -26.35
CA GLY A 377 3.82 -0.39 -25.64
C GLY A 377 3.74 -1.37 -24.47
N GLU A 378 4.83 -2.01 -24.09
CA GLU A 378 4.88 -2.99 -23.01
C GLU A 378 5.32 -2.33 -21.69
N VAL A 379 4.51 -2.50 -20.63
CA VAL A 379 4.79 -2.02 -19.27
C VAL A 379 5.83 -2.90 -18.59
N ALA A 380 5.84 -4.18 -18.89
CA ALA A 380 6.79 -5.14 -18.36
C ALA A 380 7.31 -6.02 -19.51
N SER A 381 8.61 -6.19 -19.58
CA SER A 381 9.24 -7.02 -20.60
C SER A 381 10.14 -8.08 -19.96
N ILE A 382 10.31 -9.22 -20.67
CA ILE A 382 11.28 -10.25 -20.32
C ILE A 382 12.18 -10.46 -21.52
N ILE A 383 13.42 -10.11 -21.36
CA ILE A 383 14.44 -10.24 -22.39
C ILE A 383 15.35 -11.43 -22.04
N GLU A 384 15.50 -12.37 -22.96
CA GLU A 384 16.49 -13.44 -22.84
C GLU A 384 17.80 -12.97 -23.46
N ASN A 385 18.82 -12.79 -22.63
CA ASN A 385 20.14 -12.44 -23.08
C ASN A 385 21.08 -13.66 -23.04
N THR A 386 21.88 -13.83 -24.08
CA THR A 386 22.89 -14.90 -24.13
C THR A 386 24.28 -14.28 -24.13
N TYR A 387 25.09 -14.73 -23.20
CA TYR A 387 26.48 -14.28 -23.13
C TYR A 387 27.45 -15.46 -23.11
N ASN A 388 28.75 -15.17 -23.19
CA ASN A 388 29.80 -16.17 -23.29
C ASN A 388 29.59 -17.11 -24.50
N ALA A 389 29.47 -16.53 -25.72
CA ALA A 389 29.25 -17.24 -26.98
C ALA A 389 28.03 -18.22 -26.93
N GLY A 390 26.92 -17.78 -26.33
CA GLY A 390 25.69 -18.58 -26.23
C GLY A 390 25.75 -19.75 -25.24
N ARG A 391 26.74 -19.75 -24.34
CA ARG A 391 26.85 -20.80 -23.30
C ARG A 391 26.00 -20.54 -22.08
N ASN A 392 25.85 -19.27 -21.72
CA ASN A 392 25.09 -18.83 -20.54
C ASN A 392 23.84 -18.07 -20.97
N TYR A 393 22.78 -18.21 -20.18
CA TYR A 393 21.51 -17.52 -20.39
C TYR A 393 21.19 -16.68 -19.16
N GLU A 394 20.81 -15.43 -19.41
CA GLU A 394 20.37 -14.47 -18.44
C GLU A 394 18.97 -13.99 -18.82
N TYR A 395 18.07 -13.97 -17.86
CA TYR A 395 16.74 -13.40 -18.01
C TYR A 395 16.71 -12.03 -17.36
N ILE A 396 16.51 -11.02 -18.18
CA ILE A 396 16.39 -9.63 -17.79
C ILE A 396 14.90 -9.32 -17.75
N THR A 397 14.37 -9.02 -16.59
CA THR A 397 12.99 -8.61 -16.41
C THR A 397 12.96 -7.13 -16.12
N GLU A 398 12.16 -6.40 -16.85
CA GLU A 398 12.02 -4.96 -16.75
C GLU A 398 10.58 -4.60 -16.41
N PHE A 399 10.40 -3.60 -15.55
CA PHE A 399 9.10 -3.03 -15.21
C PHE A 399 9.24 -1.51 -15.11
N MET A 400 8.39 -0.78 -15.81
CA MET A 400 8.34 0.67 -15.76
C MET A 400 7.09 1.13 -15.00
N GLY A 401 7.29 1.83 -13.88
CA GLY A 401 6.17 2.33 -13.09
C GLY A 401 6.60 3.05 -11.82
N GLY A 402 5.61 3.57 -11.11
CA GLY A 402 5.80 4.24 -9.84
C GLY A 402 4.53 4.18 -8.99
N GLU A 403 4.69 4.23 -7.68
CA GLU A 403 3.60 4.27 -6.73
C GLU A 403 3.72 5.51 -5.82
N LYS A 404 2.60 6.20 -5.55
CA LYS A 404 2.54 7.34 -4.62
C LYS A 404 1.14 7.49 -4.03
N LYS A 405 1.03 7.90 -2.76
CA LYS A 405 -0.26 8.26 -2.16
C LYS A 405 -0.85 9.49 -2.82
N PHE A 406 -2.16 9.48 -3.07
CA PHE A 406 -2.85 10.70 -3.47
C PHE A 406 -2.90 11.70 -2.32
N ARG A 407 -2.38 12.89 -2.55
CA ARG A 407 -2.41 13.99 -1.60
C ARG A 407 -2.85 15.26 -2.30
N PHE A 408 -3.87 15.91 -1.72
CA PHE A 408 -4.40 17.17 -2.20
C PHE A 408 -4.37 18.19 -1.08
N ALA A 409 -4.22 19.46 -1.44
CA ALA A 409 -4.25 20.58 -0.52
C ALA A 409 -5.44 21.47 -0.88
N PHE A 410 -6.54 21.30 -0.19
CA PHE A 410 -7.73 22.13 -0.34
C PHE A 410 -7.85 23.12 0.83
N PRO A 411 -8.43 24.31 0.59
CA PRO A 411 -8.71 25.23 1.68
C PRO A 411 -9.74 24.63 2.64
N ASN A 412 -9.42 24.67 3.93
CA ASN A 412 -10.33 24.28 5.00
C ASN A 412 -11.38 25.37 5.26
N ALA A 413 -12.27 25.16 6.25
CA ALA A 413 -13.31 26.11 6.63
C ALA A 413 -12.76 27.50 7.03
N ASN A 414 -11.51 27.56 7.48
CA ASN A 414 -10.82 28.81 7.84
C ASN A 414 -10.10 29.48 6.65
N GLY A 415 -10.07 28.85 5.48
CA GLY A 415 -9.38 29.33 4.29
C GLY A 415 -7.91 28.93 4.19
N ASP A 416 -7.38 28.15 5.14
CA ASP A 416 -6.02 27.64 5.10
C ASP A 416 -5.92 26.42 4.20
N SER A 417 -4.86 26.31 3.41
CA SER A 417 -4.60 25.14 2.58
C SER A 417 -4.02 24.01 3.45
N GLU A 418 -4.77 22.92 3.62
CA GLU A 418 -4.37 21.79 4.45
C GLU A 418 -4.03 20.58 3.57
N PRO A 419 -2.75 20.18 3.47
CA PRO A 419 -2.36 18.97 2.79
C PRO A 419 -3.01 17.75 3.42
N THR A 420 -3.71 16.95 2.62
CA THR A 420 -4.48 15.80 3.11
C THR A 420 -4.27 14.60 2.22
N ASP A 421 -3.89 13.46 2.79
CA ASP A 421 -3.90 12.18 2.10
C ASP A 421 -5.36 11.79 1.83
N ASN A 422 -5.72 11.59 0.57
CA ASN A 422 -7.12 11.48 0.17
C ASN A 422 -7.78 10.21 0.72
N GLY A 423 -7.28 9.05 0.34
CA GLY A 423 -7.87 7.75 0.69
C GLY A 423 -7.10 6.93 1.73
N VAL A 424 -6.13 7.51 2.42
CA VAL A 424 -5.27 6.79 3.38
C VAL A 424 -5.37 7.40 4.76
N MET A 425 -5.52 6.56 5.78
CA MET A 425 -5.35 6.92 7.17
C MET A 425 -4.50 5.85 7.85
N VAL A 426 -3.57 6.26 8.70
CA VAL A 426 -2.73 5.34 9.47
C VAL A 426 -3.04 5.42 10.95
N ILE A 427 -2.90 4.28 11.62
CA ILE A 427 -3.20 4.14 13.04
C ILE A 427 -2.09 3.31 13.67
N ASP A 428 -1.41 3.89 14.64
CA ASP A 428 -0.33 3.23 15.38
C ASP A 428 -0.86 2.66 16.70
N ALA A 429 -0.47 1.43 17.02
CA ALA A 429 -0.87 0.69 18.20
C ALA A 429 0.31 -0.08 18.81
N ALA A 430 0.22 -0.40 20.11
CA ALA A 430 1.12 -1.36 20.72
C ALA A 430 0.69 -2.78 20.37
N SER A 431 1.64 -3.64 20.05
CA SER A 431 1.39 -5.05 19.75
C SER A 431 2.43 -5.93 20.44
N PRO A 432 2.05 -7.14 20.88
CA PRO A 432 3.01 -8.09 21.46
C PRO A 432 3.96 -8.62 20.38
N ASP A 433 5.21 -8.81 20.78
CA ASP A 433 6.16 -9.57 19.97
C ASP A 433 5.69 -11.02 19.89
N VAL A 434 5.49 -11.48 18.68
CA VAL A 434 5.32 -12.92 18.44
C VAL A 434 6.73 -13.47 18.36
N ALA A 435 7.10 -14.32 19.33
CA ALA A 435 8.35 -15.06 19.27
C ALA A 435 8.38 -15.88 17.97
N ALA A 436 9.32 -15.56 17.09
CA ALA A 436 9.51 -16.24 15.82
C ALA A 436 10.32 -17.53 16.04
#